data_a53b911ed007a70b7c105a1b3d90935d
#
_entry.id   a53b911ed007a70b7c105a1b3d90935d
#
_cell.length_a   1.000
_cell.length_b   1.000
_cell.length_c   1.000
_cell.angle_alpha   90.00
_cell.angle_beta   90.00
_cell.angle_gamma   90.00
#
_symmetry.space_group_name_H-M   'P 1'
#
loop_
_entity.id
_entity.type
_entity.pdbx_description
1 polymer ?
#
loop_
_entity_poly.entity_id
_entity_poly.type
_entity_poly.pdbx_seq_one_letter_code
_entity_poly.pdbx_strand_id
1 'polypeptide(L)'
;MEPRGPRKTILLVEDDLDIRDVVQEVLEEQGHDVVPARTGRQALEFLALDSHSPPDVVILDLMMPIMTGWQVLEVIRRSPHLADVPVVVVTAATQDRPLGVQAFLRKPFDVGDLLDTLGRLPARRRSA
;
A
#
# COMPACT_ATOMS: atom_id res chain seq x y z
N MET A 1 20.18 9.96 6.76
CA MET A 1 19.64 10.14 5.40
C MET A 1 18.36 10.95 5.45
N GLU A 2 18.26 11.95 4.59
CA GLU A 2 17.07 12.79 4.55
C GLU A 2 15.88 12.00 4.01
N PRO A 3 14.70 12.12 4.64
CA PRO A 3 13.49 11.50 4.11
C PRO A 3 13.14 12.02 2.71
N ARG A 4 12.59 11.16 1.89
CA ARG A 4 12.13 11.52 0.54
C ARG A 4 10.66 11.95 0.62
N GLY A 5 10.43 13.25 0.61
CA GLY A 5 9.10 13.81 0.61
C GLY A 5 8.42 13.79 1.98
N PRO A 6 7.13 14.14 2.04
CA PRO A 6 6.40 14.25 3.30
C PRO A 6 6.11 12.90 3.93
N ARG A 7 5.96 12.92 5.25
CA ARG A 7 5.56 11.75 6.04
C ARG A 7 4.17 11.26 5.61
N LYS A 8 4.05 9.96 5.43
CA LYS A 8 2.81 9.31 5.00
C LYS A 8 2.39 8.24 6.00
N THR A 9 1.10 8.01 6.10
CA THR A 9 0.56 6.80 6.74
C THR A 9 0.35 5.76 5.63
N ILE A 10 1.00 4.63 5.75
CA ILE A 10 1.05 3.60 4.71
C ILE A 10 0.46 2.31 5.26
N LEU A 11 -0.57 1.79 4.58
CA LEU A 11 -1.07 0.45 4.84
C LEU A 11 -0.27 -0.51 3.95
N LEU A 12 0.47 -1.41 4.58
CA LEU A 12 1.31 -2.37 3.88
C LEU A 12 0.67 -3.76 3.97
N VAL A 13 0.14 -4.25 2.86
CA VAL A 13 -0.58 -5.52 2.79
C VAL A 13 0.31 -6.55 2.10
N GLU A 14 0.90 -7.44 2.88
CA GLU A 14 1.87 -8.42 2.40
C GLU A 14 1.84 -9.63 3.32
N ASP A 15 1.62 -10.82 2.76
CA ASP A 15 1.59 -12.06 3.53
C ASP A 15 2.98 -12.65 3.79
N ASP A 16 3.97 -12.34 2.96
CA ASP A 16 5.34 -12.80 3.18
C ASP A 16 5.98 -12.00 4.30
N LEU A 17 6.29 -12.68 5.41
CA LEU A 17 6.82 -12.04 6.60
C LEU A 17 8.15 -11.32 6.34
N ASP A 18 9.05 -11.94 5.60
CA ASP A 18 10.38 -11.37 5.36
C ASP A 18 10.29 -10.10 4.53
N ILE A 19 9.47 -10.13 3.47
CA ILE A 19 9.27 -8.95 2.62
C ILE A 19 8.60 -7.86 3.43
N ARG A 20 7.55 -8.19 4.19
CA ARG A 20 6.81 -7.22 4.99
C ARG A 20 7.72 -6.53 5.99
N ASP A 21 8.55 -7.29 6.70
CA ASP A 21 9.43 -6.73 7.74
C ASP A 21 10.49 -5.81 7.13
N VAL A 22 11.11 -6.21 6.02
CA VAL A 22 12.13 -5.39 5.36
C VAL A 22 11.52 -4.10 4.83
N VAL A 23 10.37 -4.19 4.16
CA VAL A 23 9.70 -3.01 3.59
C VAL A 23 9.24 -2.09 4.70
N GLN A 24 8.65 -2.64 5.76
CA GLN A 24 8.21 -1.82 6.90
C GLN A 24 9.38 -1.06 7.52
N GLU A 25 10.50 -1.74 7.77
CA GLU A 25 11.67 -1.13 8.37
C GLU A 25 12.19 0.03 7.53
N VAL A 26 12.32 -0.18 6.22
CA VAL A 26 12.82 0.86 5.33
C VAL A 26 11.87 2.06 5.29
N LEU A 27 10.57 1.81 5.22
CA LEU A 27 9.58 2.90 5.20
C LEU A 27 9.60 3.69 6.50
N GLU A 28 9.73 3.02 7.63
CA GLU A 28 9.81 3.69 8.93
C GLU A 28 11.10 4.51 9.07
N GLU A 29 12.21 4.03 8.52
CA GLU A 29 13.45 4.79 8.48
C GLU A 29 13.31 6.08 7.67
N GLN A 30 12.43 6.10 6.69
CA GLN A 30 12.13 7.29 5.89
C GLN A 30 11.13 8.23 6.58
N GLY A 31 10.70 7.90 7.79
CA GLY A 31 9.80 8.75 8.58
C GLY A 31 8.31 8.46 8.38
N HIS A 32 7.96 7.42 7.65
CA HIS A 32 6.55 7.07 7.45
C HIS A 32 6.00 6.27 8.63
N ASP A 33 4.69 6.38 8.85
CA ASP A 33 3.95 5.51 9.75
C ASP A 33 3.43 4.33 8.94
N VAL A 34 3.77 3.11 9.36
CA VAL A 34 3.38 1.92 8.62
C VAL A 34 2.43 1.08 9.46
N VAL A 35 1.30 0.71 8.85
CA VAL A 35 0.35 -0.24 9.42
C VAL A 35 0.49 -1.53 8.61
N PRO A 36 1.10 -2.58 9.17
CA PRO A 36 1.23 -3.84 8.44
C PRO A 36 -0.07 -4.64 8.53
N ALA A 37 -0.44 -5.28 7.43
CA ALA A 37 -1.53 -6.24 7.38
C ALA A 37 -1.00 -7.52 6.73
N ARG A 38 -1.24 -8.64 7.38
CA ARG A 38 -0.74 -9.94 6.93
C ARG A 38 -1.68 -10.59 5.93
N THR A 39 -2.92 -10.16 5.92
CA THR A 39 -3.98 -10.75 5.09
C THR A 39 -4.85 -9.63 4.52
N GLY A 40 -5.56 -9.96 3.45
CA GLY A 40 -6.54 -9.03 2.89
C GLY A 40 -7.63 -8.66 3.90
N ARG A 41 -8.02 -9.63 4.73
CA ARG A 41 -9.03 -9.40 5.75
C ARG A 41 -8.57 -8.37 6.78
N GLN A 42 -7.33 -8.48 7.26
CA GLN A 42 -6.78 -7.51 8.19
C GLN A 42 -6.73 -6.12 7.57
N ALA A 43 -6.35 -6.05 6.29
CA ALA A 43 -6.34 -4.78 5.57
C ALA A 43 -7.73 -4.15 5.53
N LEU A 44 -8.75 -4.93 5.20
CA LEU A 44 -10.11 -4.43 5.13
C LEU A 44 -10.66 -4.04 6.51
N GLU A 45 -10.30 -4.79 7.55
CA GLU A 45 -10.68 -4.43 8.92
C GLU A 45 -10.09 -3.07 9.31
N PHE A 46 -8.83 -2.83 8.99
CA PHE A 46 -8.21 -1.53 9.24
C PHE A 46 -8.90 -0.42 8.46
N LEU A 47 -9.16 -0.65 7.18
CA LEU A 47 -9.77 0.36 6.31
C LEU A 47 -11.22 0.67 6.71
N ALA A 48 -11.89 -0.25 7.39
CA ALA A 48 -13.27 -0.05 7.85
C ALA A 48 -13.38 0.77 9.13
N LEU A 49 -12.26 1.04 9.81
CA LEU A 49 -12.30 1.81 11.05
C LEU A 49 -12.62 3.27 10.76
N ASP A 50 -13.64 3.79 11.43
CA ASP A 50 -14.04 5.19 11.28
C ASP A 50 -13.25 6.13 12.19
N SER A 51 -12.47 5.58 13.11
CA SER A 51 -11.77 6.34 14.15
C SER A 51 -10.52 7.06 13.66
N HIS A 52 -10.12 6.86 12.41
CA HIS A 52 -8.93 7.49 11.84
C HIS A 52 -9.18 7.86 10.37
N SER A 53 -8.32 8.74 9.87
CA SER A 53 -8.33 9.07 8.45
C SER A 53 -7.87 7.87 7.63
N PRO A 54 -8.32 7.74 6.37
CA PRO A 54 -7.77 6.73 5.47
C PRO A 54 -6.26 6.88 5.31
N PRO A 55 -5.54 5.80 4.99
CA PRO A 55 -4.10 5.91 4.77
C PRO A 55 -3.80 6.80 3.56
N ASP A 56 -2.59 7.33 3.52
CA ASP A 56 -2.14 8.15 2.40
C ASP A 56 -1.83 7.29 1.17
N VAL A 57 -1.48 6.04 1.38
CA VAL A 57 -1.22 5.08 0.30
C VAL A 57 -1.38 3.66 0.83
N VAL A 58 -1.79 2.76 -0.05
CA VAL A 58 -1.85 1.31 0.21
C VAL A 58 -0.81 0.64 -0.67
N ILE A 59 0.12 -0.11 -0.07
CA ILE A 59 1.02 -1.00 -0.79
C ILE A 59 0.41 -2.39 -0.69
N LEU A 60 0.13 -3.01 -1.83
CA LEU A 60 -0.74 -4.19 -1.89
C LEU A 60 -0.15 -5.29 -2.75
N ASP A 61 0.05 -6.47 -2.16
CA ASP A 61 0.36 -7.68 -2.91
C ASP A 61 -0.93 -8.30 -3.44
N LEU A 62 -0.93 -8.66 -4.73
CA LEU A 62 -2.09 -9.30 -5.35
C LEU A 62 -2.17 -10.80 -5.03
N MET A 63 -1.02 -11.45 -4.81
CA MET A 63 -0.94 -12.90 -4.63
C MET A 63 -0.90 -13.26 -3.16
N MET A 64 -2.06 -13.32 -2.54
CA MET A 64 -2.20 -13.72 -1.14
C MET A 64 -3.21 -14.86 -1.03
N PRO A 65 -3.05 -15.77 -0.06
CA PRO A 65 -4.01 -16.86 0.14
C PRO A 65 -5.34 -16.33 0.68
N ILE A 66 -6.41 -17.07 0.41
CA ILE A 66 -7.78 -16.85 0.90
C ILE A 66 -8.41 -15.60 0.29
N MET A 67 -7.95 -14.42 0.67
CA MET A 67 -8.43 -13.17 0.08
C MET A 67 -7.28 -12.54 -0.71
N THR A 68 -7.43 -12.46 -2.02
CA THR A 68 -6.42 -11.91 -2.91
C THR A 68 -6.36 -10.38 -2.82
N GLY A 69 -5.24 -9.81 -3.27
CA GLY A 69 -5.15 -8.36 -3.37
C GLY A 69 -6.14 -7.76 -4.36
N TRP A 70 -6.54 -8.51 -5.38
CA TRP A 70 -7.60 -8.09 -6.30
C TRP A 70 -8.91 -7.80 -5.56
N GLN A 71 -9.27 -8.66 -4.61
CA GLN A 71 -10.48 -8.48 -3.81
C GLN A 71 -10.38 -7.27 -2.89
N VAL A 72 -9.21 -7.05 -2.31
CA VAL A 72 -8.96 -5.86 -1.47
C VAL A 72 -9.09 -4.60 -2.32
N LEU A 73 -8.49 -4.60 -3.50
CA LEU A 73 -8.54 -3.46 -4.42
C LEU A 73 -9.98 -3.13 -4.82
N GLU A 74 -10.78 -4.15 -5.08
CA GLU A 74 -12.19 -3.94 -5.44
C GLU A 74 -12.97 -3.25 -4.33
N VAL A 75 -12.75 -3.67 -3.08
CA VAL A 75 -13.41 -3.03 -1.93
C VAL A 75 -12.98 -1.57 -1.80
N ILE A 76 -11.69 -1.29 -1.95
CA ILE A 76 -11.19 0.09 -1.90
C ILE A 76 -11.89 0.95 -2.95
N ARG A 77 -11.99 0.46 -4.17
CA ARG A 77 -12.59 1.22 -5.28
C ARG A 77 -14.08 1.48 -5.10
N ARG A 78 -14.78 0.57 -4.42
CA ARG A 78 -16.22 0.69 -4.20
C ARG A 78 -16.57 1.55 -3.00
N SER A 79 -15.60 1.87 -2.17
CA SER A 79 -15.82 2.65 -0.95
C SER A 79 -15.57 4.13 -1.24
N PRO A 80 -16.60 4.99 -1.22
CA PRO A 80 -16.43 6.38 -1.63
C PRO A 80 -15.34 7.12 -0.88
N HIS A 81 -15.16 6.86 0.41
CA HIS A 81 -14.13 7.53 1.22
C HIS A 81 -12.73 6.96 1.00
N LEU A 82 -12.59 5.83 0.29
CA LEU A 82 -11.30 5.19 0.01
C LEU A 82 -10.93 5.23 -1.47
N ALA A 83 -11.88 5.55 -2.34
CA ALA A 83 -11.71 5.41 -3.78
C ALA A 83 -10.55 6.25 -4.35
N ASP A 84 -10.19 7.35 -3.70
CA ASP A 84 -9.10 8.22 -4.12
C ASP A 84 -7.76 7.89 -3.46
N VAL A 85 -7.71 6.88 -2.57
CA VAL A 85 -6.46 6.48 -1.94
C VAL A 85 -5.55 5.82 -2.98
N PRO A 86 -4.32 6.34 -3.15
CA PRO A 86 -3.39 5.72 -4.09
C PRO A 86 -3.05 4.29 -3.69
N VAL A 87 -3.00 3.40 -4.68
CA VAL A 87 -2.61 2.00 -4.47
C VAL A 87 -1.37 1.71 -5.29
N VAL A 88 -0.33 1.22 -4.63
CA VAL A 88 0.89 0.73 -5.26
C VAL A 88 0.87 -0.79 -5.14
N VAL A 89 0.82 -1.47 -6.28
CA VAL A 89 0.79 -2.94 -6.31
C VAL A 89 2.21 -3.47 -6.39
N VAL A 90 2.54 -4.43 -5.52
CA VAL A 90 3.81 -5.15 -5.54
C VAL A 90 3.50 -6.64 -5.56
N THR A 91 3.87 -7.34 -6.63
CA THR A 91 3.44 -8.72 -6.78
C THR A 91 4.39 -9.55 -7.64
N ALA A 92 4.44 -10.87 -7.37
CA ALA A 92 5.10 -11.84 -8.23
C ALA A 92 4.21 -12.29 -9.39
N ALA A 93 2.95 -11.87 -9.43
CA ALA A 93 2.03 -12.24 -10.48
C ALA A 93 2.54 -11.79 -11.85
N THR A 94 2.32 -12.63 -12.86
CA THR A 94 2.73 -12.32 -14.23
C THR A 94 1.65 -11.62 -15.02
N GLN A 95 0.51 -11.40 -14.41
CA GLN A 95 -0.65 -10.76 -15.03
C GLN A 95 -0.42 -9.27 -15.24
N ASP A 96 -1.24 -8.70 -16.09
CA ASP A 96 -1.18 -7.29 -16.39
C ASP A 96 -1.51 -6.44 -15.18
N ARG A 97 -1.01 -5.22 -15.20
CA ARG A 97 -1.28 -4.22 -14.18
C ARG A 97 -2.78 -3.98 -14.04
N PRO A 98 -3.33 -3.99 -12.82
CA PRO A 98 -4.73 -3.62 -12.60
C PRO A 98 -5.01 -2.19 -13.05
N LEU A 99 -6.20 -1.94 -13.55
CA LEU A 99 -6.61 -0.58 -13.88
C LEU A 99 -6.75 0.26 -12.62
N GLY A 100 -6.41 1.54 -12.73
CA GLY A 100 -6.62 2.50 -11.65
C GLY A 100 -5.64 2.45 -10.50
N VAL A 101 -4.56 1.66 -10.59
CA VAL A 101 -3.49 1.71 -9.59
C VAL A 101 -2.44 2.74 -10.00
N GLN A 102 -1.84 3.40 -9.02
CA GLN A 102 -0.87 4.47 -9.27
C GLN A 102 0.49 3.93 -9.69
N ALA A 103 0.84 2.74 -9.24
CA ALA A 103 2.10 2.11 -9.63
C ALA A 103 2.00 0.60 -9.51
N PHE A 104 2.89 -0.08 -10.20
CA PHE A 104 2.96 -1.53 -10.24
C PHE A 104 4.43 -1.94 -10.25
N LEU A 105 4.84 -2.71 -9.24
CA LEU A 105 6.20 -3.22 -9.12
C LEU A 105 6.18 -4.73 -9.09
N ARG A 106 7.00 -5.37 -9.91
CA ARG A 106 7.12 -6.84 -9.94
C ARG A 106 8.16 -7.29 -8.93
N LYS A 107 7.85 -8.35 -8.19
CA LYS A 107 8.81 -9.01 -7.33
C LYS A 107 9.78 -9.85 -8.16
N PRO A 108 11.06 -9.92 -7.81
CA PRO A 108 11.72 -9.12 -6.79
C PRO A 108 11.87 -7.67 -7.23
N PHE A 109 11.67 -6.73 -6.34
CA PHE A 109 11.82 -5.31 -6.64
C PHE A 109 12.93 -4.70 -5.78
N ASP A 110 13.51 -3.63 -6.29
CA ASP A 110 14.49 -2.85 -5.52
C ASP A 110 13.73 -1.91 -4.58
N VAL A 111 14.12 -1.90 -3.31
CA VAL A 111 13.48 -1.02 -2.32
C VAL A 111 13.63 0.45 -2.71
N GLY A 112 14.75 0.80 -3.35
CA GLY A 112 14.93 2.16 -3.88
C GLY A 112 13.86 2.54 -4.89
N ASP A 113 13.46 1.59 -5.76
CA ASP A 113 12.38 1.84 -6.71
C ASP A 113 11.05 2.07 -6.01
N LEU A 114 10.78 1.34 -4.93
CA LEU A 114 9.58 1.56 -4.14
C LEU A 114 9.59 2.95 -3.51
N LEU A 115 10.71 3.36 -2.92
CA LEU A 115 10.83 4.68 -2.31
C LEU A 115 10.66 5.79 -3.34
N ASP A 116 11.25 5.64 -4.52
CA ASP A 116 11.11 6.61 -5.61
C ASP A 116 9.65 6.70 -6.06
N THR A 117 8.99 5.56 -6.16
CA THR A 117 7.57 5.50 -6.53
C THR A 117 6.72 6.26 -5.52
N LEU A 118 6.94 6.04 -4.23
CA LEU A 118 6.21 6.75 -3.17
C LEU A 118 6.47 8.25 -3.22
N GLY A 119 7.71 8.65 -3.50
CA GLY A 119 8.07 10.06 -3.58
C GLY A 119 7.43 10.79 -4.76
N ARG A 120 7.03 10.07 -5.81
CA ARG A 120 6.39 10.64 -6.99
C ARG A 120 4.87 10.69 -6.89
N LEU A 121 4.28 10.06 -5.88
CA LEU A 121 2.83 10.12 -5.71
C LEU A 121 2.41 11.55 -5.34
N PRO A 122 1.30 12.03 -5.92
CA PRO A 122 0.80 13.35 -5.53
C PRO A 122 0.37 13.35 -4.07
N ALA A 123 0.48 14.51 -3.43
CA ALA A 123 -0.02 14.67 -2.08
C ALA A 123 -1.53 14.42 -2.09
N ARG A 124 -1.99 13.59 -1.16
CA ARG A 124 -3.41 13.28 -1.06
C ARG A 124 -4.15 14.49 -0.49
N ARG A 125 -5.27 14.86 -1.11
CA ARG A 125 -6.15 15.87 -0.55
C ARG A 125 -6.81 15.30 0.69
N ARG A 126 -6.58 15.95 1.82
CA ARG A 126 -7.30 15.61 3.03
C ARG A 126 -8.52 16.52 3.12
N SER A 127 -9.66 15.91 3.44
CA SER A 127 -10.86 16.70 3.73
C SER A 127 -10.59 17.57 4.94
N ALA A 128 -10.94 18.82 4.82
CA ALA A 128 -10.82 19.75 5.94
C ALA A 128 -11.79 19.38 7.07
#